data_016c820e6b1b8d9cbf14264fa6165202
#
_entry.id   016c820e6b1b8d9cbf14264fa6165202
#
_cell.length_a   1.000
_cell.length_b   1.000
_cell.length_c   1.000
_cell.angle_alpha   90.00
_cell.angle_beta   90.00
_cell.angle_gamma   90.00
#
_symmetry.space_group_name_H-M   'P 1'
#
loop_
_entity.id
_entity.type
_entity.pdbx_description
1 polymer ?
#
loop_
_entity_poly.entity_id
_entity_poly.type
_entity_poly.pdbx_seq_one_letter_code
_entity_poly.pdbx_strand_id
1 'polypeptide(L)'
;IRHLEKGRGVLFAGGTGNPFFTTDTAAALLANEIAAEILMKATKVDGVFTSDPVTDGDAQLIPRLGYEEVLKRGLRVMDAAAIALCMESQIPIQVFNIRSRGIMRRVVIGDSVGSWVGPGEAV
;
A
#
# COMPACT_ATOMS: atom_id res chain seq x y z
N ILE A 1 15.25 7.17 -11.93
CA ILE A 1 16.23 6.12 -11.61
C ILE A 1 17.59 6.71 -11.32
N ARG A 2 18.08 7.59 -12.18
CA ARG A 2 19.40 8.21 -12.01
C ARG A 2 19.59 8.87 -10.63
N HIS A 3 18.58 9.62 -10.14
CA HIS A 3 18.67 10.28 -8.84
C HIS A 3 18.64 9.28 -7.69
N LEU A 4 17.83 8.23 -7.82
CA LEU A 4 17.76 7.17 -6.83
C LEU A 4 19.06 6.39 -6.72
N GLU A 5 19.71 6.11 -7.85
CA GLU A 5 21.02 5.45 -7.88
C GLU A 5 22.10 6.25 -7.17
N LYS A 6 21.94 7.57 -7.11
CA LYS A 6 22.83 8.47 -6.39
C LYS A 6 22.48 8.64 -4.90
N GLY A 7 21.53 7.85 -4.39
CA GLY A 7 21.11 7.90 -3.00
C GLY A 7 20.22 9.10 -2.67
N ARG A 8 19.53 9.65 -3.65
CA ARG A 8 18.63 10.79 -3.47
C ARG A 8 17.17 10.34 -3.29
N GLY A 9 16.43 11.10 -2.51
CA GLY A 9 14.97 10.97 -2.50
C GLY A 9 14.37 11.73 -3.67
N VAL A 10 13.29 11.21 -4.25
CA VAL A 10 12.60 11.81 -5.40
C VAL A 10 11.13 11.96 -5.07
N LEU A 11 10.56 13.12 -5.38
CA LEU A 11 9.13 13.38 -5.25
C LEU A 11 8.48 13.36 -6.63
N PHE A 12 7.40 12.60 -6.76
CA PHE A 12 6.59 12.52 -7.98
C PHE A 12 5.24 13.17 -7.71
N ALA A 13 4.93 14.23 -8.43
CA ALA A 13 3.67 14.96 -8.28
C ALA A 13 2.82 14.79 -9.53
N GLY A 14 1.49 14.91 -9.37
CA GLY A 14 0.55 14.92 -10.49
C GLY A 14 0.01 13.57 -10.95
N GLY A 15 0.33 12.49 -10.23
CA GLY A 15 -0.19 11.16 -10.55
C GLY A 15 0.27 10.63 -11.91
N THR A 16 -0.62 9.94 -12.63
CA THR A 16 -0.33 9.37 -13.96
C THR A 16 -0.45 10.40 -15.10
N GLY A 17 -1.12 11.50 -14.83
CA GLY A 17 -1.52 12.44 -15.89
C GLY A 17 -2.69 11.92 -16.74
N ASN A 18 -3.24 10.76 -16.40
CA ASN A 18 -4.35 10.14 -17.12
C ASN A 18 -5.62 10.20 -16.26
N PRO A 19 -6.74 10.76 -16.75
CA PRO A 19 -7.95 10.93 -15.95
C PRO A 19 -8.63 9.62 -15.55
N PHE A 20 -8.29 8.51 -16.18
CA PHE A 20 -8.86 7.20 -15.88
C PHE A 20 -8.07 6.41 -14.81
N PHE A 21 -6.90 6.91 -14.39
CA PHE A 21 -6.07 6.26 -13.39
C PHE A 21 -5.88 7.13 -12.18
N THR A 22 -5.84 6.50 -11.01
CA THR A 22 -5.68 7.18 -9.72
C THR A 22 -4.20 7.33 -9.35
N THR A 23 -3.96 8.05 -8.25
CA THR A 23 -2.62 8.14 -7.66
C THR A 23 -2.13 6.78 -7.14
N ASP A 24 -3.03 5.88 -6.74
CA ASP A 24 -2.67 4.53 -6.34
C ASP A 24 -2.02 3.77 -7.50
N THR A 25 -2.63 3.85 -8.68
CA THR A 25 -2.07 3.24 -9.90
C THR A 25 -0.72 3.87 -10.25
N ALA A 26 -0.60 5.19 -10.15
CA ALA A 26 0.67 5.89 -10.39
C ALA A 26 1.77 5.38 -9.45
N ALA A 27 1.44 5.24 -8.16
CA ALA A 27 2.39 4.74 -7.17
C ALA A 27 2.84 3.31 -7.48
N ALA A 28 1.90 2.44 -7.85
CA ALA A 28 2.21 1.05 -8.21
C ALA A 28 3.10 0.96 -9.45
N LEU A 29 2.81 1.77 -10.47
CA LEU A 29 3.63 1.82 -11.69
C LEU A 29 5.05 2.30 -11.39
N LEU A 30 5.18 3.35 -10.61
CA LEU A 30 6.48 3.90 -10.23
C LEU A 30 7.27 2.92 -9.36
N ALA A 31 6.62 2.26 -8.41
CA ALA A 31 7.26 1.24 -7.58
C ALA A 31 7.81 0.10 -8.43
N ASN A 32 7.05 -0.34 -9.42
CA ASN A 32 7.50 -1.37 -10.35
C ASN A 32 8.70 -0.88 -11.19
N GLU A 33 8.62 0.33 -11.72
CA GLU A 33 9.65 0.92 -12.57
C GLU A 33 10.99 1.05 -11.85
N ILE A 34 10.99 1.45 -10.58
CA ILE A 34 12.21 1.61 -9.79
C ILE A 34 12.63 0.34 -9.05
N ALA A 35 11.91 -0.76 -9.22
CA ALA A 35 12.12 -2.03 -8.52
C ALA A 35 12.11 -1.85 -6.98
N ALA A 36 11.09 -1.17 -6.48
CA ALA A 36 10.95 -0.92 -5.05
C ALA A 36 10.76 -2.23 -4.28
N GLU A 37 11.31 -2.30 -3.09
CA GLU A 37 11.16 -3.46 -2.22
C GLU A 37 9.80 -3.51 -1.53
N ILE A 38 9.20 -2.34 -1.32
CA ILE A 38 7.91 -2.21 -0.66
C ILE A 38 7.23 -0.92 -1.12
N LEU A 39 5.90 -0.95 -1.17
CA LEU A 39 5.07 0.23 -1.39
C LEU A 39 4.35 0.55 -0.08
N MET A 40 4.57 1.75 0.43
CA MET A 40 3.95 2.19 1.68
C MET A 40 2.79 3.13 1.39
N LYS A 41 1.61 2.78 1.88
CA LYS A 41 0.43 3.63 1.75
C LYS A 41 0.07 4.25 3.09
N ALA A 42 0.30 5.54 3.20
CA ALA A 42 -0.08 6.32 4.37
C ALA A 42 -1.54 6.77 4.21
N THR A 43 -2.39 6.41 5.14
CA THR A 43 -3.82 6.71 5.09
C THR A 43 -4.30 7.38 6.38
N LYS A 44 -5.59 7.68 6.44
CA LYS A 44 -6.24 8.23 7.64
C LYS A 44 -6.87 7.14 8.51
N VAL A 45 -6.76 5.88 8.11
CA VAL A 45 -7.26 4.73 8.87
C VAL A 45 -6.08 3.82 9.25
N ASP A 46 -6.27 2.96 10.25
CA ASP A 46 -5.19 2.16 10.80
C ASP A 46 -4.63 1.10 9.86
N GLY A 47 -5.40 0.70 8.87
CA GLY A 47 -4.98 -0.31 7.90
C GLY A 47 -6.18 -0.83 7.12
N VAL A 48 -6.16 -2.10 6.76
CA VAL A 48 -7.24 -2.77 6.03
C VAL A 48 -8.18 -3.42 7.02
N PHE A 49 -9.48 -3.16 6.89
CA PHE A 49 -10.52 -3.69 7.77
C PHE A 49 -11.41 -4.66 7.03
N THR A 50 -12.10 -5.51 7.79
CA THR A 50 -13.08 -6.46 7.24
C THR A 50 -14.25 -5.76 6.56
N SER A 51 -14.57 -4.54 6.99
CA SER A 51 -15.57 -3.66 6.41
C SER A 51 -15.21 -2.21 6.74
N ASP A 52 -16.01 -1.24 6.32
CA ASP A 52 -15.73 0.17 6.59
C ASP A 52 -15.87 0.47 8.10
N PRO A 53 -14.77 0.80 8.80
CA PRO A 53 -14.83 1.04 10.25
C PRO A 53 -15.62 2.28 10.64
N VAL A 54 -15.88 3.19 9.70
CA VAL A 54 -16.67 4.39 9.96
C VAL A 54 -18.16 4.07 10.05
N THR A 55 -18.63 3.14 9.20
CA THR A 55 -20.05 2.76 9.13
C THR A 55 -20.37 1.47 9.88
N ASP A 56 -19.37 0.63 10.14
CA ASP A 56 -19.54 -0.66 10.81
C ASP A 56 -18.65 -0.72 12.05
N GLY A 57 -19.27 -0.67 13.22
CA GLY A 57 -18.57 -0.73 14.51
C GLY A 57 -17.91 -2.09 14.78
N ASP A 58 -18.31 -3.14 14.05
CA ASP A 58 -17.76 -4.50 14.20
C ASP A 58 -16.61 -4.76 13.23
N ALA A 59 -16.20 -3.77 12.42
CA ALA A 59 -15.08 -3.91 11.52
C ALA A 59 -13.79 -4.19 12.28
N GLN A 60 -13.04 -5.18 11.83
CA GLN A 60 -11.78 -5.59 12.46
C GLN A 60 -10.61 -5.35 11.53
N LEU A 61 -9.49 -4.89 12.11
CA LEU A 61 -8.25 -4.71 11.39
C LEU A 61 -7.67 -6.07 11.00
N ILE A 62 -7.25 -6.20 9.75
CA ILE A 62 -6.61 -7.40 9.24
C ILE A 62 -5.12 -7.11 9.10
N PRO A 63 -4.25 -7.70 9.93
CA PRO A 63 -2.82 -7.36 9.92
C PRO A 63 -2.06 -7.90 8.70
N ARG A 64 -2.48 -9.03 8.15
CA ARG A 64 -1.81 -9.62 6.98
C ARG A 64 -2.80 -10.18 6.00
N LEU A 65 -2.53 -9.94 4.71
CA LEU A 65 -3.40 -10.33 3.60
C LEU A 65 -2.55 -10.74 2.39
N GLY A 66 -3.05 -11.72 1.62
CA GLY A 66 -2.53 -11.96 0.28
C GLY A 66 -3.20 -11.02 -0.71
N TYR A 67 -2.55 -10.77 -1.85
CA TYR A 67 -3.13 -9.94 -2.92
C TYR A 67 -4.46 -10.48 -3.40
N GLU A 68 -4.53 -11.79 -3.62
CA GLU A 68 -5.74 -12.44 -4.13
C GLU A 68 -6.91 -12.30 -3.16
N GLU A 69 -6.63 -12.37 -1.86
CA GLU A 69 -7.64 -12.19 -0.83
C GLU A 69 -8.23 -10.77 -0.88
N VAL A 70 -7.39 -9.77 -1.05
CA VAL A 70 -7.83 -8.38 -1.19
C VAL A 70 -8.74 -8.22 -2.39
N LEU A 71 -8.33 -8.74 -3.55
CA LEU A 71 -9.12 -8.66 -4.78
C LEU A 71 -10.41 -9.45 -4.69
N LYS A 72 -10.36 -10.68 -4.18
CA LYS A 72 -11.50 -11.58 -4.08
C LYS A 72 -12.56 -11.06 -3.11
N ARG A 73 -12.15 -10.52 -1.98
CA ARG A 73 -13.04 -9.97 -0.96
C ARG A 73 -13.46 -8.54 -1.23
N GLY A 74 -12.85 -7.88 -2.23
CA GLY A 74 -13.15 -6.49 -2.54
C GLY A 74 -12.81 -5.53 -1.40
N LEU A 75 -11.74 -5.81 -0.67
CA LEU A 75 -11.34 -4.97 0.46
C LEU A 75 -10.77 -3.63 -0.01
N ARG A 76 -11.05 -2.59 0.75
CA ARG A 76 -10.58 -1.25 0.42
C ARG A 76 -9.15 -1.04 0.90
N VAL A 77 -8.22 -1.23 -0.01
CA VAL A 77 -6.79 -0.97 0.20
C VAL A 77 -6.33 0.09 -0.79
N MET A 78 -6.38 -0.27 -2.05
CA MET A 78 -6.02 0.52 -3.21
C MET A 78 -6.96 0.10 -4.34
N ASP A 79 -6.88 0.79 -5.48
CA ASP A 79 -7.61 0.34 -6.67
C ASP A 79 -7.20 -1.06 -7.07
N ALA A 80 -8.14 -1.83 -7.60
CA ALA A 80 -7.87 -3.20 -8.05
C ALA A 80 -6.71 -3.25 -9.06
N ALA A 81 -6.62 -2.27 -9.96
CA ALA A 81 -5.52 -2.18 -10.92
C ALA A 81 -4.16 -2.02 -10.23
N ALA A 82 -4.08 -1.19 -9.19
CA ALA A 82 -2.86 -1.00 -8.42
C ALA A 82 -2.45 -2.27 -7.67
N ILE A 83 -3.42 -2.96 -7.07
CA ILE A 83 -3.17 -4.24 -6.39
C ILE A 83 -2.65 -5.28 -7.40
N ALA A 84 -3.25 -5.37 -8.57
CA ALA A 84 -2.83 -6.31 -9.62
C ALA A 84 -1.40 -6.03 -10.09
N LEU A 85 -1.03 -4.77 -10.25
CA LEU A 85 0.32 -4.38 -10.63
C LEU A 85 1.36 -4.78 -9.56
N CYS A 86 1.05 -4.55 -8.29
CA CYS A 86 1.92 -4.95 -7.20
C CYS A 86 2.03 -6.48 -7.10
N MET A 87 0.93 -7.18 -7.31
CA MET A 87 0.90 -8.65 -7.30
C MET A 87 1.79 -9.21 -8.41
N GLU A 88 1.68 -8.69 -9.62
CA GLU A 88 2.48 -9.13 -10.76
C GLU A 88 3.97 -8.99 -10.51
N SER A 89 4.37 -7.88 -9.87
CA SER A 89 5.78 -7.58 -9.57
C SER A 89 6.22 -8.08 -8.20
N GLN A 90 5.33 -8.70 -7.43
CA GLN A 90 5.59 -9.21 -6.08
C GLN A 90 6.08 -8.13 -5.11
N ILE A 91 5.55 -6.92 -5.25
CA ILE A 91 5.86 -5.80 -4.36
C ILE A 91 4.85 -5.78 -3.20
N PRO A 92 5.28 -5.98 -1.95
CA PRO A 92 4.38 -5.90 -0.81
C PRO A 92 3.92 -4.47 -0.54
N ILE A 93 2.72 -4.34 0.02
CA ILE A 93 2.11 -3.05 0.35
C ILE A 93 1.91 -2.98 1.85
N GLN A 94 2.43 -1.93 2.47
CA GLN A 94 2.22 -1.66 3.90
C GLN A 94 1.25 -0.49 4.03
N VAL A 95 0.10 -0.74 4.66
CA VAL A 95 -0.95 0.27 4.88
C VAL A 95 -0.94 0.68 6.35
N PHE A 96 -0.88 1.96 6.63
CA PHE A 96 -0.81 2.45 8.01
C PHE A 96 -1.45 3.83 8.16
N ASN A 97 -1.72 4.23 9.39
CA ASN A 97 -2.32 5.52 9.71
C ASN A 97 -1.23 6.58 9.90
N ILE A 98 -1.14 7.52 8.97
CA ILE A 98 -0.13 8.60 9.01
C ILE A 98 -0.29 9.52 10.22
N ARG A 99 -1.49 9.57 10.81
CA ARG A 99 -1.76 10.41 11.97
C ARG A 99 -1.24 9.84 13.28
N SER A 100 -0.90 8.55 13.31
CA SER A 100 -0.30 7.94 14.49
C SER A 100 1.11 8.45 14.69
N ARG A 101 1.38 9.01 15.89
CA ARG A 101 2.68 9.60 16.19
C ARG A 101 3.80 8.58 16.09
N GLY A 102 4.86 8.92 15.35
CA GLY A 102 6.02 8.06 15.19
C GLY A 102 5.83 6.87 14.27
N ILE A 103 4.67 6.76 13.60
CA ILE A 103 4.33 5.61 12.77
C ILE A 103 5.30 5.42 11.59
N MET A 104 5.71 6.50 10.95
CA MET A 104 6.63 6.41 9.80
C MET A 104 7.95 5.75 10.18
N ARG A 105 8.49 6.11 11.34
CA ARG A 105 9.71 5.49 11.83
C ARG A 105 9.50 4.00 12.08
N ARG A 106 8.41 3.64 12.73
CA ARG A 106 8.09 2.24 13.04
C ARG A 106 7.93 1.39 11.78
N VAL A 107 7.27 1.93 10.76
CA VAL A 107 7.10 1.24 9.47
C VAL A 107 8.44 1.04 8.79
N VAL A 108 9.26 2.07 8.75
CA VAL A 108 10.58 2.02 8.08
C VAL A 108 11.53 1.03 8.76
N ILE A 109 11.51 0.94 10.09
CA ILE A 109 12.37 -0.02 10.82
C ILE A 109 11.80 -1.45 10.85
N GLY A 110 10.64 -1.67 10.26
CA GLY A 110 10.07 -3.01 10.11
C GLY A 110 9.13 -3.47 11.21
N ASP A 111 8.65 -2.57 12.06
CA ASP A 111 7.66 -2.91 13.08
C ASP A 111 6.35 -3.37 12.44
N SER A 112 5.67 -4.30 13.11
CA SER A 112 4.37 -4.81 12.68
C SER A 112 3.27 -3.83 13.03
N VAL A 113 3.02 -2.86 12.15
CA VAL A 113 1.97 -1.85 12.32
C VAL A 113 1.07 -1.82 11.08
N GLY A 114 -0.20 -1.51 11.29
CA GLY A 114 -1.18 -1.43 10.19
C GLY A 114 -1.43 -2.78 9.55
N SER A 115 -1.53 -2.80 8.23
CA SER A 115 -1.80 -4.02 7.45
C SER A 115 -0.74 -4.22 6.38
N TRP A 116 -0.35 -5.48 6.19
CA TRP A 116 0.61 -5.87 5.17
C TRP A 116 -0.12 -6.70 4.11
N VAL A 117 0.02 -6.31 2.85
CA VAL A 117 -0.52 -7.04 1.70
C VAL A 117 0.66 -7.50 0.86
N GLY A 118 0.74 -8.78 0.58
CA GLY A 118 1.91 -9.26 -0.14
C GLY A 118 1.72 -10.63 -0.74
N PRO A 119 2.81 -11.17 -1.31
CA PRO A 119 2.78 -12.50 -1.91
C PRO A 119 2.68 -13.58 -0.85
N GLY A 120 2.07 -14.68 -1.22
CA GLY A 120 1.98 -15.85 -0.39
C GLY A 120 0.82 -15.79 0.60
N GLU A 121 0.88 -16.67 1.58
CA GLU A 121 -0.16 -16.81 2.58
C GLU A 121 0.05 -15.83 3.73
N ALA A 122 -1.07 -15.41 4.32
CA ALA A 122 -1.05 -14.68 5.57
C ALA A 122 -0.54 -15.63 6.67
N VAL A 123 0.64 -15.39 7.11
CA VAL A 123 1.28 -16.22 8.13
C VAL A 123 1.26 -15.54 9.46
#